data_5ba25c701460bbb55b6683beb5746c75
#
_entry.id   5ba25c701460bbb55b6683beb5746c75
#
_cell.length_a   1.000
_cell.length_b   1.000
_cell.length_c   1.000
_cell.angle_alpha   90.00
_cell.angle_beta   90.00
_cell.angle_gamma   90.00
#
_symmetry.space_group_name_H-M   'P 1'
#
loop_
_entity.id
_entity.type
_entity.pdbx_description
1 polymer ?
#
loop_
_entity_poly.entity_id
_entity_poly.type
_entity_poly.pdbx_seq_one_letter_code
_entity_poly.pdbx_strand_id
1 'polypeptide(L)'
;MTLKKKILSFSLSSMMALGTVTVVAIPASAVGNGPNAGNGSVQTSILHTYESMVSYLKEQDKKQSAMDLEVIGQTVKGRDIYMAKYISNPDNPTVLFLTQQHGNEQLTTEGALDFIKHLGTGKTKGVLDNVNILIIPMLNADGAMGDVNFSLEDYIADGDRHLTRYNANNVDLNREHAKDIMDMEPEAKFLYENVLEKYPIDYMIDLHHQGTLSETNGELVSGSILYPTNSEVDAEVVEKSKKLGSVVYNTLEPKGWGHIGQYNGGSGANIGRNGIALRYGISTLLFEMRGMSDHYIESYALGQKSNGYLIKQTVSTLDATVRAIADRSIEKEDTSFWDTLPTQTNRQNDE
;
A
#
# COMPACT_ATOMS: atom_id res chain seq x y z
N MET A 1 -23.35 -88.35 10.90
CA MET A 1 -22.34 -87.71 11.72
C MET A 1 -21.92 -86.38 11.08
N THR A 2 -22.50 -85.30 11.50
CA THR A 2 -22.33 -83.98 10.86
C THR A 2 -21.71 -83.02 11.90
N LEU A 3 -20.49 -82.60 11.59
CA LEU A 3 -19.71 -81.69 12.47
C LEU A 3 -20.13 -80.27 12.19
N LYS A 4 -20.74 -79.58 13.13
CA LYS A 4 -21.07 -78.15 13.06
C LYS A 4 -19.82 -77.33 13.40
N LYS A 5 -19.32 -76.56 12.42
CA LYS A 5 -18.30 -75.51 12.65
C LYS A 5 -18.98 -74.30 13.25
N LYS A 6 -18.57 -73.87 14.42
CA LYS A 6 -18.90 -72.58 15.02
C LYS A 6 -17.96 -71.57 14.45
N ILE A 7 -18.53 -70.56 13.83
CA ILE A 7 -17.82 -69.33 13.37
C ILE A 7 -17.89 -68.31 14.53
N LEU A 8 -16.73 -67.97 15.05
CA LEU A 8 -16.58 -66.95 16.09
C LEU A 8 -16.38 -65.60 15.34
N SER A 9 -17.36 -64.72 15.38
CA SER A 9 -17.26 -63.40 14.86
C SER A 9 -16.63 -62.48 15.92
N PHE A 10 -15.42 -61.99 15.63
CA PHE A 10 -14.81 -60.91 16.40
C PHE A 10 -15.34 -59.57 15.84
N SER A 11 -16.11 -58.88 16.64
CA SER A 11 -16.47 -57.49 16.36
C SER A 11 -15.36 -56.59 16.90
N LEU A 12 -14.63 -55.95 15.96
CA LEU A 12 -13.64 -54.93 16.25
C LEU A 12 -14.40 -53.60 16.42
N SER A 13 -14.66 -53.19 17.66
CA SER A 13 -15.20 -51.90 17.95
C SER A 13 -14.08 -50.85 17.85
N SER A 14 -14.03 -50.13 16.72
CA SER A 14 -13.17 -48.97 16.57
C SER A 14 -13.74 -47.80 17.37
N MET A 15 -13.17 -47.54 18.54
CA MET A 15 -13.39 -46.30 19.26
C MET A 15 -12.69 -45.15 18.48
N MET A 16 -13.45 -44.39 17.69
CA MET A 16 -13.01 -43.09 17.22
C MET A 16 -13.03 -42.15 18.43
N ALA A 17 -11.87 -41.84 18.97
CA ALA A 17 -11.70 -40.71 19.85
C ALA A 17 -11.84 -39.45 18.98
N LEU A 18 -13.02 -38.83 19.01
CA LEU A 18 -13.17 -37.42 18.55
C LEU A 18 -12.37 -36.55 19.53
N GLY A 19 -11.12 -36.28 19.17
CA GLY A 19 -10.37 -35.18 19.73
C GLY A 19 -11.09 -33.88 19.35
N THR A 20 -11.83 -33.31 20.28
CA THR A 20 -12.27 -31.91 20.17
C THR A 20 -11.03 -31.04 20.17
N VAL A 21 -10.59 -30.63 18.97
CA VAL A 21 -9.66 -29.51 18.84
C VAL A 21 -10.43 -28.29 19.34
N THR A 22 -10.27 -27.96 20.60
CA THR A 22 -10.64 -26.65 21.11
C THR A 22 -9.75 -25.64 20.39
N VAL A 23 -10.25 -25.06 19.30
CA VAL A 23 -9.72 -23.83 18.77
C VAL A 23 -9.97 -22.80 19.86
N VAL A 24 -8.93 -22.55 20.66
CA VAL A 24 -8.93 -21.39 21.54
C VAL A 24 -8.98 -20.19 20.58
N ALA A 25 -10.17 -19.63 20.41
CA ALA A 25 -10.32 -18.35 19.80
C ALA A 25 -9.55 -17.36 20.70
N ILE A 26 -8.32 -17.05 20.32
CA ILE A 26 -7.59 -15.93 20.91
C ILE A 26 -8.48 -14.71 20.59
N PRO A 27 -8.95 -13.99 21.61
CA PRO A 27 -9.77 -12.83 21.36
C PRO A 27 -9.01 -11.92 20.38
N ALA A 28 -9.69 -11.48 19.35
CA ALA A 28 -9.19 -10.41 18.49
C ALA A 28 -9.06 -9.17 19.36
N SER A 29 -7.99 -9.07 20.11
CA SER A 29 -7.59 -7.86 20.78
C SER A 29 -6.96 -6.99 19.72
N ALA A 30 -7.76 -6.24 19.04
CA ALA A 30 -7.23 -5.23 18.14
C ALA A 30 -8.31 -4.23 17.78
N VAL A 31 -9.05 -3.82 18.77
CA VAL A 31 -9.71 -2.53 18.67
C VAL A 31 -8.61 -1.52 19.00
N GLY A 32 -8.10 -0.82 17.98
CA GLY A 32 -7.14 0.26 18.15
C GLY A 32 -5.71 0.01 17.64
N ASN A 33 -5.17 -1.20 17.70
CA ASN A 33 -3.74 -1.43 17.46
C ASN A 33 -3.40 -2.14 16.13
N GLY A 34 -4.36 -2.32 15.25
CA GLY A 34 -4.12 -3.01 13.99
C GLY A 34 -3.74 -4.49 14.17
N PRO A 35 -3.16 -5.13 13.17
CA PRO A 35 -2.73 -6.53 13.25
C PRO A 35 -1.68 -6.73 14.34
N ASN A 36 -1.81 -7.78 15.13
CA ASN A 36 -0.84 -8.11 16.15
C ASN A 36 0.48 -8.56 15.54
N ALA A 37 1.53 -7.80 15.77
CA ALA A 37 2.89 -8.22 15.46
C ALA A 37 3.25 -9.52 16.19
N GLY A 38 4.08 -10.36 15.59
CA GLY A 38 4.65 -11.54 16.22
C GLY A 38 3.75 -12.78 16.28
N ASN A 39 2.51 -12.73 15.81
CA ASN A 39 1.51 -13.77 16.04
C ASN A 39 0.95 -14.43 14.79
N GLY A 40 1.69 -14.61 13.76
CA GLY A 40 1.17 -15.30 12.60
C GLY A 40 2.16 -15.37 11.46
N SER A 41 1.84 -16.16 10.47
CA SER A 41 2.54 -16.19 9.21
C SER A 41 2.00 -15.10 8.28
N VAL A 42 2.85 -14.52 7.49
CA VAL A 42 2.45 -13.65 6.38
C VAL A 42 1.63 -14.48 5.39
N GLN A 43 0.42 -14.01 5.07
CA GLN A 43 -0.43 -14.67 4.07
C GLN A 43 -0.09 -14.15 2.68
N THR A 44 0.92 -14.72 2.05
CA THR A 44 1.35 -14.33 0.69
C THR A 44 0.41 -14.82 -0.40
N SER A 45 -0.46 -15.79 -0.12
CA SER A 45 -1.40 -16.35 -1.10
C SER A 45 -2.45 -15.36 -1.63
N ILE A 46 -2.62 -14.23 -0.97
CA ILE A 46 -3.53 -13.15 -1.42
C ILE A 46 -2.83 -12.10 -2.28
N LEU A 47 -1.50 -12.18 -2.39
CA LEU A 47 -0.72 -11.22 -3.16
C LEU A 47 -0.77 -11.56 -4.65
N HIS A 48 -1.01 -10.54 -5.46
CA HIS A 48 -0.93 -10.69 -6.90
C HIS A 48 0.53 -10.80 -7.36
N THR A 49 0.81 -11.76 -8.24
CA THR A 49 1.98 -11.67 -9.11
C THR A 49 1.75 -10.59 -10.17
N TYR A 50 2.80 -10.15 -10.86
CA TYR A 50 2.66 -9.21 -11.96
C TYR A 50 1.62 -9.70 -12.99
N GLU A 51 1.70 -10.95 -13.42
CA GLU A 51 0.81 -11.53 -14.43
C GLU A 51 -0.66 -11.58 -13.95
N SER A 52 -0.89 -11.94 -12.70
CA SER A 52 -2.24 -11.98 -12.12
C SER A 52 -2.80 -10.56 -11.93
N MET A 53 -1.98 -9.59 -11.55
CA MET A 53 -2.36 -8.18 -11.49
C MET A 53 -2.75 -7.66 -12.88
N VAL A 54 -1.94 -7.90 -13.90
CA VAL A 54 -2.24 -7.47 -15.28
C VAL A 54 -3.55 -8.08 -15.77
N SER A 55 -3.76 -9.38 -15.51
CA SER A 55 -5.01 -10.06 -15.85
C SER A 55 -6.21 -9.44 -15.14
N TYR A 56 -6.05 -9.12 -13.87
CA TYR A 56 -7.07 -8.46 -13.05
C TYR A 56 -7.40 -7.06 -13.59
N LEU A 57 -6.39 -6.23 -13.87
CA LEU A 57 -6.58 -4.88 -14.41
C LEU A 57 -7.33 -4.89 -15.74
N LYS A 58 -6.94 -5.78 -16.67
CA LYS A 58 -7.62 -5.97 -17.95
C LYS A 58 -9.07 -6.47 -17.80
N GLU A 59 -9.34 -7.24 -16.77
CA GLU A 59 -10.72 -7.66 -16.43
C GLU A 59 -11.53 -6.50 -15.89
N GLN A 60 -10.97 -5.67 -15.00
CA GLN A 60 -11.65 -4.48 -14.46
C GLN A 60 -11.93 -3.45 -15.57
N ASP A 61 -10.98 -3.19 -16.44
CA ASP A 61 -11.14 -2.31 -17.60
C ASP A 61 -12.32 -2.73 -18.49
N LYS A 62 -12.46 -4.02 -18.78
CA LYS A 62 -13.61 -4.55 -19.53
C LYS A 62 -14.95 -4.42 -18.80
N LYS A 63 -14.95 -4.43 -17.47
CA LYS A 63 -16.17 -4.39 -16.64
C LYS A 63 -16.63 -2.98 -16.32
N GLN A 64 -15.72 -2.02 -16.28
CA GLN A 64 -15.97 -0.66 -15.83
C GLN A 64 -15.86 0.32 -16.99
N SER A 65 -16.98 0.77 -17.52
CA SER A 65 -17.00 1.74 -18.65
C SER A 65 -16.37 3.11 -18.32
N ALA A 66 -16.18 3.43 -17.04
CA ALA A 66 -15.53 4.65 -16.59
C ALA A 66 -14.00 4.50 -16.47
N MET A 67 -13.49 3.28 -16.51
CA MET A 67 -12.07 2.99 -16.44
C MET A 67 -11.45 2.96 -17.84
N ASP A 68 -10.21 3.45 -17.94
CA ASP A 68 -9.34 3.26 -19.11
C ASP A 68 -7.97 2.82 -18.60
N LEU A 69 -7.45 1.73 -19.15
CA LEU A 69 -6.17 1.15 -18.74
C LEU A 69 -5.05 1.57 -19.71
N GLU A 70 -4.10 2.35 -19.23
CA GLU A 70 -2.95 2.83 -20.01
C GLU A 70 -1.66 2.12 -19.61
N VAL A 71 -0.79 1.83 -20.58
CA VAL A 71 0.62 1.48 -20.35
C VAL A 71 1.42 2.78 -20.40
N ILE A 72 2.00 3.17 -19.25
CA ILE A 72 2.77 4.42 -19.14
C ILE A 72 4.26 4.25 -19.45
N GLY A 73 4.75 3.01 -19.51
CA GLY A 73 6.15 2.70 -19.79
C GLY A 73 6.48 1.26 -19.47
N GLN A 74 7.76 0.98 -19.35
CA GLN A 74 8.28 -0.36 -19.03
C GLN A 74 9.35 -0.29 -17.97
N THR A 75 9.42 -1.32 -17.12
CA THR A 75 10.50 -1.52 -16.16
C THR A 75 11.82 -1.86 -16.85
N VAL A 76 12.92 -1.90 -16.09
CA VAL A 76 14.25 -2.34 -16.59
C VAL A 76 14.18 -3.69 -17.31
N LYS A 77 13.37 -4.64 -16.82
CA LYS A 77 13.20 -5.98 -17.42
C LYS A 77 12.15 -6.04 -18.52
N GLY A 78 11.54 -4.90 -18.88
CA GLY A 78 10.56 -4.79 -19.96
C GLY A 78 9.13 -5.18 -19.56
N ARG A 79 8.78 -5.19 -18.29
CA ARG A 79 7.39 -5.33 -17.84
C ARG A 79 6.65 -4.03 -18.07
N ASP A 80 5.47 -4.08 -18.65
CA ASP A 80 4.61 -2.90 -18.81
C ASP A 80 4.19 -2.33 -17.46
N ILE A 81 4.30 -1.01 -17.28
CA ILE A 81 3.79 -0.30 -16.12
C ILE A 81 2.39 0.21 -16.45
N TYR A 82 1.40 -0.25 -15.70
CA TYR A 82 0.00 0.06 -15.94
C TYR A 82 -0.50 1.20 -15.04
N MET A 83 -1.35 2.04 -15.61
CA MET A 83 -2.11 3.05 -14.91
C MET A 83 -3.60 2.91 -15.22
N ALA A 84 -4.43 2.75 -14.19
CA ALA A 84 -5.88 2.83 -14.31
C ALA A 84 -6.32 4.29 -14.21
N LYS A 85 -7.10 4.76 -15.18
CA LYS A 85 -7.58 6.14 -15.28
C LYS A 85 -9.10 6.19 -15.19
N TYR A 86 -9.60 7.16 -14.45
CA TYR A 86 -10.99 7.55 -14.37
C TYR A 86 -11.06 9.05 -14.63
N ILE A 87 -11.29 9.44 -15.88
CA ILE A 87 -11.32 10.86 -16.31
C ILE A 87 -12.68 11.10 -16.94
N SER A 88 -13.53 11.82 -16.22
CA SER A 88 -14.88 12.19 -16.71
C SER A 88 -14.91 13.58 -17.34
N ASN A 89 -14.15 14.52 -16.78
CA ASN A 89 -14.01 15.88 -17.27
C ASN A 89 -12.57 16.35 -16.98
N PRO A 90 -11.81 16.81 -17.99
CA PRO A 90 -10.45 17.30 -17.80
C PRO A 90 -10.32 18.49 -16.83
N ASP A 91 -11.41 19.24 -16.61
CA ASP A 91 -11.43 20.40 -15.69
C ASP A 91 -11.65 20.00 -14.22
N ASN A 92 -11.91 18.73 -13.95
CA ASN A 92 -12.03 18.23 -12.57
C ASN A 92 -10.66 18.16 -11.90
N PRO A 93 -10.60 18.38 -10.57
CA PRO A 93 -9.38 18.12 -9.84
C PRO A 93 -8.93 16.66 -10.01
N THR A 94 -7.62 16.46 -10.16
CA THR A 94 -7.02 15.15 -10.42
C THR A 94 -6.19 14.68 -9.23
N VAL A 95 -6.40 13.43 -8.81
CA VAL A 95 -5.60 12.77 -7.79
C VAL A 95 -4.86 11.56 -8.36
N LEU A 96 -3.57 11.46 -8.05
CA LEU A 96 -2.72 10.30 -8.34
C LEU A 96 -2.53 9.45 -7.08
N PHE A 97 -2.80 8.16 -7.19
CA PHE A 97 -2.40 7.16 -6.21
C PHE A 97 -1.24 6.34 -6.77
N LEU A 98 -0.08 6.52 -6.16
CA LEU A 98 1.14 5.81 -6.53
C LEU A 98 1.41 4.73 -5.51
N THR A 99 1.64 3.50 -5.96
CA THR A 99 1.94 2.39 -5.08
C THR A 99 3.15 1.60 -5.55
N GLN A 100 3.76 0.92 -4.62
CA GLN A 100 4.84 -0.03 -4.82
C GLN A 100 6.03 0.55 -5.63
N GLN A 101 6.51 1.73 -5.23
CA GLN A 101 7.84 2.21 -5.63
C GLN A 101 8.92 1.25 -5.11
N HIS A 102 8.68 0.64 -3.95
CA HIS A 102 9.52 -0.42 -3.41
C HIS A 102 8.85 -1.78 -3.65
N GLY A 103 9.61 -2.72 -4.24
CA GLY A 103 9.07 -3.99 -4.68
C GLY A 103 8.55 -4.88 -3.54
N ASN A 104 9.10 -4.73 -2.33
CA ASN A 104 8.69 -5.49 -1.13
C ASN A 104 7.44 -4.94 -0.41
N GLU A 105 6.75 -3.93 -0.96
CA GLU A 105 5.61 -3.27 -0.31
C GLU A 105 4.26 -3.64 -0.95
N GLN A 106 3.98 -4.94 -1.09
CA GLN A 106 2.89 -5.47 -1.92
C GLN A 106 1.48 -5.10 -1.45
N LEU A 107 1.25 -4.89 -0.14
CA LEU A 107 -0.10 -4.55 0.33
C LEU A 107 -0.60 -3.22 -0.21
N THR A 108 0.28 -2.35 -0.65
CA THR A 108 -0.09 -1.10 -1.35
C THR A 108 -0.76 -1.41 -2.67
N THR A 109 -0.20 -2.35 -3.44
CA THR A 109 -0.79 -2.87 -4.68
C THR A 109 -2.15 -3.50 -4.43
N GLU A 110 -2.25 -4.40 -3.44
CA GLU A 110 -3.52 -5.07 -3.13
C GLU A 110 -4.60 -4.07 -2.74
N GLY A 111 -4.24 -3.04 -1.97
CA GLY A 111 -5.14 -1.95 -1.63
C GLY A 111 -5.61 -1.15 -2.85
N ALA A 112 -4.70 -0.86 -3.78
CA ALA A 112 -5.02 -0.18 -5.04
C ALA A 112 -5.95 -1.01 -5.92
N LEU A 113 -5.70 -2.32 -6.04
CA LEU A 113 -6.55 -3.23 -6.82
C LEU A 113 -7.96 -3.36 -6.23
N ASP A 114 -8.08 -3.49 -4.91
CA ASP A 114 -9.38 -3.50 -4.24
C ASP A 114 -10.10 -2.15 -4.36
N PHE A 115 -9.36 -1.03 -4.37
CA PHE A 115 -9.94 0.28 -4.62
C PHE A 115 -10.43 0.42 -6.07
N ILE A 116 -9.69 -0.05 -7.08
CA ILE A 116 -10.13 -0.11 -8.46
C ILE A 116 -11.46 -0.88 -8.57
N LYS A 117 -11.56 -2.04 -7.91
CA LYS A 117 -12.80 -2.79 -7.83
C LYS A 117 -13.92 -2.00 -7.15
N HIS A 118 -13.61 -1.29 -6.07
CA HIS A 118 -14.57 -0.46 -5.36
C HIS A 118 -15.12 0.66 -6.26
N LEU A 119 -14.28 1.31 -7.07
CA LEU A 119 -14.70 2.33 -8.03
C LEU A 119 -15.69 1.80 -9.07
N GLY A 120 -15.64 0.52 -9.43
CA GLY A 120 -16.61 -0.15 -10.30
C GLY A 120 -17.97 -0.42 -9.64
N THR A 121 -18.12 -0.14 -8.35
CA THR A 121 -19.41 -0.31 -7.67
C THR A 121 -20.29 0.93 -7.82
N GLY A 122 -21.62 0.76 -7.81
CA GLY A 122 -22.55 1.91 -7.87
C GLY A 122 -22.42 2.90 -6.70
N LYS A 123 -21.60 2.59 -5.68
CA LYS A 123 -21.36 3.44 -4.50
C LYS A 123 -20.55 4.69 -4.79
N THR A 124 -19.77 4.67 -5.87
CA THR A 124 -18.90 5.79 -6.29
C THR A 124 -19.49 6.60 -7.44
N LYS A 125 -20.69 6.22 -7.92
CA LYS A 125 -21.41 7.00 -8.93
C LYS A 125 -21.66 8.43 -8.40
N GLY A 126 -21.32 9.44 -9.20
CA GLY A 126 -21.41 10.85 -8.80
C GLY A 126 -20.11 11.39 -8.17
N VAL A 127 -19.29 10.54 -7.54
CA VAL A 127 -17.92 10.93 -7.15
C VAL A 127 -17.06 11.07 -8.40
N LEU A 128 -17.08 10.07 -9.27
CA LEU A 128 -16.32 10.05 -10.54
C LEU A 128 -16.74 11.16 -11.50
N ASP A 129 -17.90 11.80 -11.32
CA ASP A 129 -18.32 12.94 -12.14
C ASP A 129 -17.56 14.24 -11.76
N ASN A 130 -16.95 14.29 -10.56
CA ASN A 130 -16.38 15.52 -9.96
C ASN A 130 -14.90 15.41 -9.58
N VAL A 131 -14.26 14.28 -9.84
CA VAL A 131 -12.82 14.07 -9.60
C VAL A 131 -12.24 13.12 -10.64
N ASN A 132 -11.06 13.43 -11.14
CA ASN A 132 -10.28 12.52 -11.97
C ASN A 132 -9.32 11.71 -11.08
N ILE A 133 -9.19 10.41 -11.37
CA ILE A 133 -8.40 9.50 -10.57
C ILE A 133 -7.40 8.77 -11.47
N LEU A 134 -6.13 8.81 -11.08
CA LEU A 134 -5.04 8.05 -11.68
C LEU A 134 -4.49 7.08 -10.64
N ILE A 135 -4.33 5.80 -10.99
CA ILE A 135 -3.83 4.77 -10.06
C ILE A 135 -2.74 3.97 -10.76
N ILE A 136 -1.53 3.97 -10.19
CA ILE A 136 -0.42 3.12 -10.61
C ILE A 136 -0.25 2.03 -9.55
N PRO A 137 -0.77 0.81 -9.79
CA PRO A 137 -0.82 -0.22 -8.73
C PRO A 137 0.53 -0.86 -8.42
N MET A 138 1.48 -0.85 -9.35
CA MET A 138 2.78 -1.49 -9.19
C MET A 138 3.81 -0.78 -10.07
N LEU A 139 4.54 0.19 -9.50
CA LEU A 139 5.57 0.90 -10.25
C LEU A 139 6.81 0.02 -10.46
N ASN A 140 7.26 -0.67 -9.41
CA ASN A 140 8.46 -1.49 -9.37
C ASN A 140 8.13 -2.99 -9.50
N ALA A 141 7.67 -3.39 -10.67
CA ALA A 141 7.27 -4.78 -10.89
C ALA A 141 8.45 -5.76 -10.88
N ASP A 142 9.64 -5.33 -11.29
CA ASP A 142 10.84 -6.18 -11.30
C ASP A 142 11.28 -6.50 -9.87
N GLY A 143 11.38 -5.48 -9.01
CA GLY A 143 11.67 -5.67 -7.60
C GLY A 143 10.61 -6.53 -6.91
N ALA A 144 9.31 -6.28 -7.20
CA ALA A 144 8.21 -7.06 -6.64
C ALA A 144 8.30 -8.56 -7.00
N MET A 145 8.78 -8.89 -8.19
CA MET A 145 8.93 -10.28 -8.66
C MET A 145 10.30 -10.89 -8.34
N GLY A 146 11.21 -10.11 -7.73
CA GLY A 146 12.59 -10.56 -7.47
C GLY A 146 13.42 -10.79 -8.73
N ASP A 147 13.01 -10.21 -9.87
CA ASP A 147 13.71 -10.32 -11.15
C ASP A 147 14.68 -9.16 -11.31
N VAL A 148 15.87 -9.31 -10.74
CA VAL A 148 16.85 -8.25 -10.59
C VAL A 148 18.20 -8.58 -11.27
N ASN A 149 19.01 -7.56 -11.52
CA ASN A 149 20.32 -7.68 -12.15
C ASN A 149 21.48 -7.83 -11.15
N PHE A 150 21.20 -7.86 -9.86
CA PHE A 150 22.17 -7.99 -8.78
C PHE A 150 21.96 -9.27 -7.99
N SER A 151 22.92 -9.64 -7.12
CA SER A 151 22.79 -10.82 -6.27
C SER A 151 21.74 -10.58 -5.17
N LEU A 152 20.73 -11.43 -5.12
CA LEU A 152 19.79 -11.44 -3.99
C LEU A 152 20.44 -11.94 -2.69
N GLU A 153 21.54 -12.67 -2.77
CA GLU A 153 22.27 -13.18 -1.60
C GLU A 153 22.80 -12.02 -0.74
N ASP A 154 23.41 -11.02 -1.38
CA ASP A 154 23.89 -9.83 -0.67
C ASP A 154 22.74 -9.03 -0.07
N TYR A 155 21.61 -8.94 -0.76
CA TYR A 155 20.43 -8.26 -0.30
C TYR A 155 19.73 -9.02 0.84
N ILE A 156 19.66 -10.36 0.73
CA ILE A 156 19.09 -11.25 1.75
C ILE A 156 19.95 -11.25 3.03
N ALA A 157 21.24 -10.99 2.95
CA ALA A 157 22.10 -10.89 4.13
C ALA A 157 21.64 -9.76 5.07
N ASP A 158 20.98 -8.73 4.54
CA ASP A 158 20.35 -7.65 5.31
C ASP A 158 18.92 -8.00 5.77
N GLY A 159 18.46 -9.25 5.53
CA GLY A 159 17.18 -9.75 6.00
C GLY A 159 16.05 -9.79 4.97
N ASP A 160 16.22 -9.20 3.82
CA ASP A 160 15.23 -9.24 2.73
C ASP A 160 15.14 -10.61 2.04
N ARG A 161 13.96 -10.98 1.58
CA ARG A 161 13.71 -12.26 0.93
C ARG A 161 12.84 -12.08 -0.31
N HIS A 162 13.18 -12.67 -1.42
CA HIS A 162 12.35 -12.86 -2.61
C HIS A 162 11.85 -11.59 -3.30
N LEU A 163 11.50 -10.55 -2.55
CA LEU A 163 10.96 -9.29 -3.04
C LEU A 163 11.90 -8.18 -2.60
N THR A 164 12.38 -7.39 -3.52
CA THR A 164 13.36 -6.37 -3.20
C THR A 164 12.73 -4.99 -3.08
N ARG A 165 13.35 -4.14 -2.26
CA ARG A 165 13.01 -2.74 -2.19
C ARG A 165 13.33 -2.02 -3.49
N TYR A 166 14.49 -2.33 -4.07
CA TYR A 166 15.07 -1.62 -5.21
C TYR A 166 14.52 -2.13 -6.54
N ASN A 167 14.72 -1.38 -7.63
CA ASN A 167 14.42 -1.85 -8.97
C ASN A 167 15.45 -2.89 -9.44
N ALA A 168 15.32 -3.40 -10.67
CA ALA A 168 16.22 -4.42 -11.18
C ALA A 168 17.71 -3.99 -11.28
N ASN A 169 17.98 -2.69 -11.31
CA ASN A 169 19.35 -2.11 -11.33
C ASN A 169 19.88 -1.78 -9.93
N ASN A 170 19.22 -2.22 -8.85
CA ASN A 170 19.59 -1.92 -7.46
C ASN A 170 19.50 -0.42 -7.12
N VAL A 171 18.49 0.27 -7.66
CA VAL A 171 18.24 1.68 -7.41
C VAL A 171 16.95 1.85 -6.63
N ASP A 172 17.00 2.65 -5.56
CA ASP A 172 15.82 3.07 -4.80
C ASP A 172 15.04 4.11 -5.60
N LEU A 173 13.89 3.71 -6.18
CA LEU A 173 13.07 4.61 -6.99
C LEU A 173 12.60 5.84 -6.20
N ASN A 174 12.41 5.71 -4.89
CA ASN A 174 12.06 6.83 -4.02
C ASN A 174 13.29 7.68 -3.59
N ARG A 175 14.36 7.62 -4.40
CA ARG A 175 15.53 8.51 -4.30
C ARG A 175 15.88 9.18 -5.64
N GLU A 176 15.04 8.97 -6.64
CA GLU A 176 15.26 9.48 -7.99
C GLU A 176 14.74 10.92 -8.20
N HIS A 177 13.83 11.41 -7.37
CA HIS A 177 12.98 12.57 -7.63
C HIS A 177 13.67 13.94 -7.71
N ALA A 178 14.95 14.04 -7.34
CA ALA A 178 15.77 15.25 -7.54
C ALA A 178 16.62 15.22 -8.83
N LYS A 179 16.68 14.07 -9.52
CA LYS A 179 17.48 13.92 -10.75
C LYS A 179 16.82 14.64 -11.94
N ASP A 180 17.61 14.93 -12.96
CA ASP A 180 17.08 15.22 -14.27
C ASP A 180 16.35 13.99 -14.82
N ILE A 181 15.22 14.19 -15.49
CA ILE A 181 14.35 13.08 -15.95
C ILE A 181 15.13 12.09 -16.83
N MET A 182 16.06 12.59 -17.64
CA MET A 182 16.89 11.77 -18.53
C MET A 182 17.87 10.86 -17.79
N ASP A 183 18.19 11.18 -16.54
CA ASP A 183 19.13 10.44 -15.68
C ASP A 183 18.42 9.53 -14.68
N MET A 184 17.07 9.50 -14.71
CA MET A 184 16.27 8.62 -13.86
C MET A 184 16.25 7.19 -14.39
N GLU A 185 16.05 6.23 -13.47
CA GLU A 185 15.71 4.86 -13.84
C GLU A 185 14.40 4.80 -14.64
N PRO A 186 14.22 3.80 -15.51
CA PRO A 186 13.09 3.74 -16.44
C PRO A 186 11.73 3.93 -15.77
N GLU A 187 11.49 3.28 -14.63
CA GLU A 187 10.22 3.35 -13.91
C GLU A 187 9.91 4.78 -13.43
N ALA A 188 10.90 5.44 -12.83
CA ALA A 188 10.77 6.82 -12.39
C ALA A 188 10.64 7.77 -13.58
N LYS A 189 11.46 7.58 -14.62
CA LYS A 189 11.42 8.39 -15.84
C LYS A 189 10.04 8.38 -16.49
N PHE A 190 9.42 7.20 -16.67
CA PHE A 190 8.09 7.10 -17.27
C PHE A 190 6.99 7.65 -16.37
N LEU A 191 7.13 7.57 -15.05
CA LEU A 191 6.24 8.27 -14.13
C LEU A 191 6.26 9.78 -14.41
N TYR A 192 7.44 10.35 -14.61
CA TYR A 192 7.58 11.78 -14.91
C TYR A 192 7.05 12.12 -16.30
N GLU A 193 7.59 11.52 -17.35
CA GLU A 193 7.28 11.88 -18.74
C GLU A 193 5.82 11.60 -19.13
N ASN A 194 5.25 10.49 -18.66
CA ASN A 194 3.95 9.99 -19.13
C ASN A 194 2.81 10.19 -18.13
N VAL A 195 3.11 10.66 -16.91
CA VAL A 195 2.07 10.92 -15.90
C VAL A 195 2.17 12.35 -15.37
N LEU A 196 3.27 12.71 -14.69
CA LEU A 196 3.39 14.00 -14.01
C LEU A 196 3.43 15.19 -14.98
N GLU A 197 4.04 15.03 -16.16
CA GLU A 197 4.07 16.07 -17.20
C GLU A 197 2.85 16.06 -18.13
N LYS A 198 2.12 14.93 -18.15
CA LYS A 198 1.00 14.76 -19.08
C LYS A 198 -0.35 15.13 -18.49
N TYR A 199 -0.54 14.90 -17.19
CA TYR A 199 -1.82 15.11 -16.52
C TYR A 199 -1.74 16.29 -15.52
N PRO A 200 -2.76 17.15 -15.44
CA PRO A 200 -2.83 18.23 -14.44
C PRO A 200 -3.21 17.64 -13.08
N ILE A 201 -2.21 17.20 -12.31
CA ILE A 201 -2.42 16.53 -11.02
C ILE A 201 -2.40 17.58 -9.90
N ASP A 202 -3.46 17.61 -9.09
CA ASP A 202 -3.58 18.52 -7.93
C ASP A 202 -3.10 17.85 -6.64
N TYR A 203 -3.39 16.56 -6.49
CA TYR A 203 -3.12 15.79 -5.28
C TYR A 203 -2.43 14.46 -5.61
N MET A 204 -1.57 14.00 -4.71
CA MET A 204 -0.97 12.67 -4.80
C MET A 204 -0.88 12.02 -3.42
N ILE A 205 -1.25 10.74 -3.32
CA ILE A 205 -0.87 9.89 -2.19
C ILE A 205 0.14 8.86 -2.69
N ASP A 206 1.31 8.87 -2.06
CA ASP A 206 2.39 7.92 -2.25
C ASP A 206 2.30 6.86 -1.15
N LEU A 207 1.91 5.63 -1.51
CA LEU A 207 1.63 4.56 -0.57
C LEU A 207 2.84 3.64 -0.43
N HIS A 208 3.28 3.47 0.80
CA HIS A 208 4.42 2.68 1.20
C HIS A 208 4.12 1.74 2.36
N HIS A 209 5.09 0.92 2.75
CA HIS A 209 5.09 0.17 3.99
C HIS A 209 6.19 0.66 4.93
N GLN A 210 5.84 0.83 6.19
CA GLN A 210 6.79 0.99 7.30
C GLN A 210 7.02 -0.34 8.02
N GLY A 211 7.95 -0.36 8.97
CA GLY A 211 8.22 -1.54 9.81
C GLY A 211 6.98 -2.04 10.56
N THR A 212 6.97 -3.32 10.87
CA THR A 212 5.84 -3.98 11.57
C THR A 212 5.70 -3.56 13.02
N LEU A 213 6.78 -3.08 13.63
CA LEU A 213 6.85 -2.65 15.04
C LEU A 213 6.89 -1.12 15.20
N SER A 214 6.52 -0.37 14.17
CA SER A 214 6.37 1.08 14.31
C SER A 214 5.29 1.43 15.33
N GLU A 215 5.61 2.36 16.23
CA GLU A 215 4.73 2.71 17.34
C GLU A 215 4.75 4.21 17.65
N THR A 216 3.72 4.66 18.34
CA THR A 216 3.68 5.97 19.00
C THR A 216 3.21 5.79 20.44
N ASN A 217 3.92 6.39 21.41
CA ASN A 217 3.56 6.31 22.83
C ASN A 217 3.36 4.87 23.37
N GLY A 218 4.09 3.90 22.83
CA GLY A 218 4.01 2.48 23.21
C GLY A 218 2.89 1.69 22.56
N GLU A 219 2.10 2.31 21.66
CA GLU A 219 1.05 1.66 20.88
C GLU A 219 1.47 1.51 19.42
N LEU A 220 1.27 0.30 18.86
CA LEU A 220 1.60 0.02 17.47
C LEU A 220 0.70 0.80 16.52
N VAL A 221 1.29 1.58 15.62
CA VAL A 221 0.54 2.29 14.59
C VAL A 221 0.08 1.34 13.48
N SER A 222 -1.09 1.60 12.91
CA SER A 222 -1.59 0.91 11.71
C SER A 222 -1.01 1.52 10.44
N GLY A 223 -0.56 2.75 10.53
CA GLY A 223 0.10 3.51 9.48
C GLY A 223 0.59 4.85 9.98
N SER A 224 1.40 5.51 9.18
CA SER A 224 1.90 6.86 9.47
C SER A 224 1.80 7.73 8.22
N ILE A 225 1.60 9.02 8.42
CA ILE A 225 1.45 10.00 7.34
C ILE A 225 2.50 11.09 7.45
N LEU A 226 2.89 11.66 6.29
CA LEU A 226 3.77 12.82 6.26
C LEU A 226 3.52 13.66 5.01
N TYR A 227 3.35 14.95 5.20
CA TYR A 227 3.32 15.96 4.14
C TYR A 227 4.74 16.30 3.64
N PRO A 228 4.93 17.07 2.55
CA PRO A 228 6.25 17.53 2.12
C PRO A 228 6.94 18.36 3.21
N THR A 229 8.16 17.96 3.56
CA THR A 229 8.95 18.60 4.62
C THR A 229 10.19 19.33 4.09
N ASN A 230 10.39 19.36 2.78
CA ASN A 230 11.44 20.16 2.17
C ASN A 230 11.07 21.64 2.28
N SER A 231 12.01 22.46 2.76
CA SER A 231 11.77 23.88 3.06
C SER A 231 11.58 24.78 1.81
N GLU A 232 11.87 24.25 0.62
CA GLU A 232 11.73 24.95 -0.64
C GLU A 232 10.34 24.71 -1.29
N VAL A 233 9.55 23.79 -0.75
CA VAL A 233 8.17 23.56 -1.22
C VAL A 233 7.29 24.74 -0.82
N ASP A 234 6.49 25.21 -1.75
CA ASP A 234 5.56 26.30 -1.52
C ASP A 234 4.64 26.05 -0.33
N ALA A 235 4.45 27.07 0.51
CA ALA A 235 3.67 26.96 1.74
C ALA A 235 2.19 26.60 1.48
N GLU A 236 1.61 27.02 0.34
CA GLU A 236 0.26 26.66 -0.05
C GLU A 236 0.16 25.17 -0.39
N VAL A 237 1.18 24.64 -1.09
CA VAL A 237 1.27 23.20 -1.39
C VAL A 237 1.40 22.37 -0.10
N VAL A 238 2.23 22.82 0.84
CA VAL A 238 2.36 22.19 2.16
C VAL A 238 1.02 22.19 2.91
N GLU A 239 0.32 23.31 2.94
CA GLU A 239 -0.98 23.42 3.63
C GLU A 239 -2.05 22.51 3.00
N LYS A 240 -2.15 22.48 1.67
CA LYS A 240 -3.04 21.53 0.97
C LYS A 240 -2.67 20.08 1.23
N SER A 241 -1.38 19.77 1.31
CA SER A 241 -0.89 18.44 1.68
C SER A 241 -1.25 18.06 3.12
N LYS A 242 -1.18 19.00 4.05
CA LYS A 242 -1.65 18.80 5.43
C LYS A 242 -3.15 18.51 5.48
N LYS A 243 -3.96 19.21 4.69
CA LYS A 243 -5.41 18.93 4.57
C LYS A 243 -5.68 17.55 4.01
N LEU A 244 -4.90 17.11 3.01
CA LEU A 244 -4.99 15.74 2.51
C LEU A 244 -4.69 14.71 3.62
N GLY A 245 -3.69 14.97 4.45
CA GLY A 245 -3.39 14.17 5.64
C GLY A 245 -4.51 14.20 6.68
N SER A 246 -5.22 15.34 6.84
CA SER A 246 -6.39 15.43 7.73
C SER A 246 -7.51 14.49 7.30
N VAL A 247 -7.80 14.41 6.00
CA VAL A 247 -8.79 13.46 5.46
C VAL A 247 -8.43 12.03 5.84
N VAL A 248 -7.15 11.65 5.69
CA VAL A 248 -6.68 10.30 6.04
C VAL A 248 -6.81 10.04 7.54
N TYR A 249 -6.31 10.95 8.37
CA TYR A 249 -6.37 10.85 9.83
C TYR A 249 -7.81 10.75 10.33
N ASN A 250 -8.67 11.68 9.93
CA ASN A 250 -10.09 11.73 10.32
C ASN A 250 -10.88 10.51 9.84
N THR A 251 -10.41 9.85 8.77
CA THR A 251 -11.04 8.63 8.26
C THR A 251 -10.65 7.40 9.05
N LEU A 252 -9.41 7.30 9.51
CA LEU A 252 -8.87 6.06 10.08
C LEU A 252 -8.88 6.04 11.61
N GLU A 253 -8.43 7.12 12.26
CA GLU A 253 -8.28 7.18 13.72
C GLU A 253 -9.61 6.90 14.47
N PRO A 254 -10.78 7.47 14.05
CA PRO A 254 -12.04 7.23 14.77
C PRO A 254 -12.60 5.82 14.63
N LYS A 255 -12.05 4.99 13.75
CA LYS A 255 -12.58 3.64 13.49
C LYS A 255 -12.23 2.63 14.60
N GLY A 256 -11.42 3.01 15.58
CA GLY A 256 -11.04 2.15 16.70
C GLY A 256 -10.13 0.97 16.32
N TRP A 257 -9.81 0.82 15.04
CA TRP A 257 -8.83 -0.12 14.52
C TRP A 257 -7.68 0.58 13.76
N GLY A 258 -7.85 1.86 13.49
CA GLY A 258 -6.80 2.73 12.98
C GLY A 258 -6.06 3.36 14.16
N HIS A 259 -4.75 3.46 14.05
CA HIS A 259 -3.92 4.27 14.92
C HIS A 259 -2.84 4.88 14.02
N ILE A 260 -2.89 6.19 13.86
CA ILE A 260 -2.07 6.91 12.88
C ILE A 260 -1.02 7.74 13.60
N GLY A 261 0.25 7.53 13.20
CA GLY A 261 1.37 8.35 13.64
C GLY A 261 1.83 9.33 12.57
N GLN A 262 2.69 10.26 12.97
CA GLN A 262 3.47 11.05 12.01
C GLN A 262 4.70 10.22 11.61
N TYR A 263 4.93 10.07 10.31
CA TYR A 263 6.11 9.34 9.83
C TYR A 263 7.39 10.14 10.10
N ASN A 264 8.43 9.46 10.58
CA ASN A 264 9.75 10.04 10.78
C ASN A 264 10.55 10.00 9.47
N GLY A 265 10.30 10.92 8.55
CA GLY A 265 10.88 10.93 7.21
C GLY A 265 11.76 12.13 6.91
N GLY A 266 12.75 11.92 6.02
CA GLY A 266 13.68 12.97 5.60
C GLY A 266 13.04 14.09 4.78
N SER A 267 13.79 15.21 4.63
CA SER A 267 13.35 16.42 3.89
C SER A 267 14.01 16.58 2.52
N GLY A 268 14.78 15.56 2.06
CA GLY A 268 15.49 15.64 0.78
C GLY A 268 14.55 15.73 -0.43
N ALA A 269 14.91 16.54 -1.42
CA ALA A 269 14.16 16.67 -2.68
C ALA A 269 14.18 15.38 -3.52
N ASN A 270 15.10 14.45 -3.23
CA ASN A 270 15.17 13.15 -3.89
C ASN A 270 14.06 12.17 -3.46
N ILE A 271 13.29 12.48 -2.42
CA ILE A 271 12.16 11.68 -1.92
C ILE A 271 10.88 12.11 -2.63
N GLY A 272 10.05 11.16 -3.09
CA GLY A 272 8.89 11.38 -3.94
C GLY A 272 7.97 12.50 -3.47
N ARG A 273 7.49 12.43 -2.23
CA ARG A 273 6.60 13.47 -1.69
C ARG A 273 7.19 14.89 -1.71
N ASN A 274 8.52 15.01 -1.52
CA ASN A 274 9.19 16.32 -1.54
C ASN A 274 9.53 16.77 -2.97
N GLY A 275 10.16 15.88 -3.76
CA GLY A 275 10.63 16.23 -5.10
C GLY A 275 9.50 16.53 -6.08
N ILE A 276 8.41 15.75 -6.01
CA ILE A 276 7.22 15.97 -6.85
C ILE A 276 6.49 17.25 -6.44
N ALA A 277 6.31 17.48 -5.13
CA ALA A 277 5.72 18.73 -4.64
C ALA A 277 6.54 19.95 -5.04
N LEU A 278 7.87 19.87 -4.93
CA LEU A 278 8.78 20.96 -5.27
C LEU A 278 8.77 21.26 -6.78
N ARG A 279 8.80 20.22 -7.62
CA ARG A 279 8.93 20.38 -9.08
C ARG A 279 7.63 20.77 -9.77
N TYR A 280 6.49 20.28 -9.29
CA TYR A 280 5.19 20.44 -9.96
C TYR A 280 4.13 21.20 -9.15
N GLY A 281 4.38 21.52 -7.89
CA GLY A 281 3.38 22.15 -7.02
C GLY A 281 2.22 21.21 -6.66
N ILE A 282 2.40 19.90 -6.84
CA ILE A 282 1.41 18.88 -6.48
C ILE A 282 1.35 18.72 -4.97
N SER A 283 0.14 18.74 -4.40
CA SER A 283 -0.07 18.50 -2.98
C SER A 283 0.07 17.02 -2.67
N THR A 284 1.21 16.62 -2.10
CA THR A 284 1.57 15.21 -1.88
C THR A 284 1.42 14.78 -0.43
N LEU A 285 1.04 13.53 -0.21
CA LEU A 285 1.03 12.88 1.09
C LEU A 285 1.73 11.53 0.99
N LEU A 286 2.70 11.28 1.86
CA LEU A 286 3.20 9.94 2.13
C LEU A 286 2.24 9.22 3.06
N PHE A 287 1.85 8.01 2.72
CA PHE A 287 1.12 7.12 3.60
C PHE A 287 1.86 5.79 3.73
N GLU A 288 2.52 5.62 4.85
CA GLU A 288 3.22 4.40 5.24
C GLU A 288 2.27 3.48 5.99
N MET A 289 1.84 2.40 5.36
CA MET A 289 1.08 1.36 6.05
C MET A 289 2.00 0.47 6.87
N ARG A 290 1.50 -0.18 7.91
CA ARG A 290 2.26 -1.23 8.58
C ARG A 290 2.57 -2.34 7.57
N GLY A 291 3.85 -2.70 7.47
CA GLY A 291 4.32 -3.75 6.59
C GLY A 291 3.92 -5.16 7.02
N MET A 292 4.05 -6.13 6.13
CA MET A 292 3.85 -7.55 6.42
C MET A 292 5.05 -8.17 7.12
N SER A 293 6.22 -7.67 6.84
CA SER A 293 7.50 -8.08 7.40
C SER A 293 8.30 -6.84 7.72
N ASP A 294 9.31 -6.99 8.58
CA ASP A 294 10.25 -5.90 8.79
C ASP A 294 11.21 -5.78 7.59
N HIS A 295 11.42 -4.56 7.15
CA HIS A 295 12.27 -4.25 6.02
C HIS A 295 13.74 -4.68 6.22
N TYR A 296 14.23 -4.58 7.45
CA TYR A 296 15.62 -4.91 7.80
C TYR A 296 15.78 -6.34 8.33
N ILE A 297 14.71 -6.96 8.82
CA ILE A 297 14.72 -8.29 9.43
C ILE A 297 13.51 -9.08 8.92
N GLU A 298 13.42 -9.29 7.60
CA GLU A 298 12.31 -10.04 7.00
C GLU A 298 12.26 -11.52 7.45
N SER A 299 13.36 -12.03 8.00
CA SER A 299 13.35 -13.32 8.71
C SER A 299 12.41 -13.32 9.92
N TYR A 300 12.14 -12.19 10.50
CA TYR A 300 11.03 -11.97 11.39
C TYR A 300 9.80 -11.57 10.57
N ALA A 301 9.23 -12.51 9.83
CA ALA A 301 7.86 -12.36 9.38
C ALA A 301 6.99 -12.26 10.65
N LEU A 302 6.94 -11.08 11.20
CA LEU A 302 6.06 -10.72 12.32
C LEU A 302 4.64 -10.68 11.76
N GLY A 303 4.19 -11.87 11.38
CA GLY A 303 3.02 -12.10 10.61
C GLY A 303 1.85 -11.23 10.98
N GLN A 304 1.42 -10.48 10.04
CA GLN A 304 0.15 -9.80 10.11
C GLN A 304 -0.94 -10.84 10.06
N LYS A 305 -1.72 -11.00 11.10
CA LYS A 305 -2.84 -11.95 11.14
C LYS A 305 -3.90 -11.69 10.08
N SER A 306 -3.91 -10.51 9.49
CA SER A 306 -4.93 -10.13 8.52
C SER A 306 -4.43 -9.03 7.59
N ASN A 307 -3.88 -9.41 6.45
CA ASN A 307 -3.60 -8.48 5.37
C ASN A 307 -4.87 -7.76 4.90
N GLY A 308 -6.04 -8.43 4.98
CA GLY A 308 -7.34 -7.83 4.65
C GLY A 308 -7.68 -6.58 5.43
N TYR A 309 -7.17 -6.45 6.65
CA TYR A 309 -7.30 -5.23 7.43
C TYR A 309 -6.54 -4.04 6.82
N LEU A 310 -5.28 -4.24 6.43
CA LEU A 310 -4.46 -3.19 5.82
C LEU A 310 -4.96 -2.81 4.42
N ILE A 311 -5.40 -3.79 3.64
CA ILE A 311 -6.08 -3.57 2.36
C ILE A 311 -7.33 -2.70 2.57
N LYS A 312 -8.15 -3.03 3.56
CA LYS A 312 -9.35 -2.24 3.91
C LYS A 312 -8.99 -0.82 4.36
N GLN A 313 -7.90 -0.65 5.11
CA GLN A 313 -7.38 0.67 5.48
C GLN A 313 -7.06 1.50 4.25
N THR A 314 -6.35 0.93 3.28
CA THR A 314 -6.04 1.60 2.01
C THR A 314 -7.32 1.99 1.27
N VAL A 315 -8.23 1.06 1.04
CA VAL A 315 -9.51 1.36 0.35
C VAL A 315 -10.28 2.48 1.05
N SER A 316 -10.33 2.46 2.40
CA SER A 316 -11.02 3.51 3.16
C SER A 316 -10.36 4.88 2.99
N THR A 317 -9.03 4.92 2.98
CA THR A 317 -8.24 6.13 2.75
C THR A 317 -8.49 6.71 1.36
N LEU A 318 -8.37 5.89 0.33
CA LEU A 318 -8.51 6.34 -1.05
C LEU A 318 -9.97 6.76 -1.35
N ASP A 319 -10.97 6.03 -0.87
CA ASP A 319 -12.39 6.40 -1.04
C ASP A 319 -12.72 7.72 -0.33
N ALA A 320 -12.25 7.91 0.90
CA ALA A 320 -12.45 9.18 1.61
C ALA A 320 -11.77 10.36 0.91
N THR A 321 -10.55 10.15 0.42
CA THR A 321 -9.79 11.17 -0.32
C THR A 321 -10.53 11.61 -1.58
N VAL A 322 -10.95 10.69 -2.43
CA VAL A 322 -11.65 11.05 -3.68
C VAL A 322 -12.98 11.73 -3.41
N ARG A 323 -13.69 11.36 -2.34
CA ARG A 323 -14.94 12.04 -1.93
C ARG A 323 -14.70 13.45 -1.45
N ALA A 324 -13.68 13.63 -0.58
CA ALA A 324 -13.34 14.94 -0.05
C ALA A 324 -12.85 15.91 -1.12
N ILE A 325 -12.19 15.41 -2.16
CA ILE A 325 -11.80 16.21 -3.33
C ILE A 325 -13.03 16.50 -4.19
N ALA A 326 -13.87 15.51 -4.50
CA ALA A 326 -15.02 15.65 -5.38
C ALA A 326 -16.07 16.64 -4.83
N ASP A 327 -16.30 16.67 -3.52
CA ASP A 327 -17.26 17.59 -2.87
C ASP A 327 -16.60 18.85 -2.29
N ARG A 328 -15.26 18.99 -2.48
CA ARG A 328 -14.43 20.09 -1.98
C ARG A 328 -14.41 20.23 -0.45
N SER A 329 -14.81 19.22 0.30
CA SER A 329 -14.70 19.27 1.76
C SER A 329 -13.23 19.31 2.24
N ILE A 330 -12.31 18.75 1.45
CA ILE A 330 -10.86 18.84 1.71
C ILE A 330 -10.36 20.28 1.92
N GLU A 331 -10.98 21.28 1.27
CA GLU A 331 -10.59 22.67 1.41
C GLU A 331 -10.85 23.23 2.83
N LYS A 332 -11.75 22.59 3.59
CA LYS A 332 -12.22 22.99 4.93
C LYS A 332 -11.60 22.17 6.05
N GLU A 333 -10.76 21.18 5.70
CA GLU A 333 -10.12 20.33 6.71
C GLU A 333 -9.25 21.15 7.66
N ASP A 334 -9.36 20.84 8.95
CA ASP A 334 -8.52 21.40 10.01
C ASP A 334 -7.19 20.66 10.04
N THR A 335 -6.10 21.41 10.00
CA THR A 335 -4.73 20.88 10.02
C THR A 335 -4.06 20.95 11.40
N SER A 336 -4.77 21.44 12.42
CA SER A 336 -4.20 21.64 13.76
C SER A 336 -3.76 20.35 14.45
N PHE A 337 -4.33 19.19 14.05
CA PHE A 337 -3.93 17.89 14.61
C PHE A 337 -2.45 17.56 14.33
N TRP A 338 -1.85 18.10 13.26
CA TRP A 338 -0.44 17.88 12.94
C TRP A 338 0.50 18.38 14.04
N ASP A 339 0.10 19.41 14.80
CA ASP A 339 0.90 19.97 15.87
C ASP A 339 1.00 19.03 17.07
N THR A 340 0.11 18.08 17.18
CA THR A 340 0.01 17.12 18.29
C THR A 340 0.16 15.67 17.87
N LEU A 341 0.23 15.39 16.56
CA LEU A 341 0.38 14.01 16.04
C LEU A 341 1.76 13.46 16.44
N PRO A 342 1.83 12.38 17.24
CA PRO A 342 3.10 11.84 17.67
C PRO A 342 3.90 11.29 16.49
N THR A 343 5.21 11.61 16.47
CA THR A 343 6.12 11.00 15.50
C THR A 343 6.35 9.53 15.85
N GLN A 344 6.23 8.65 14.87
CA GLN A 344 6.46 7.23 15.05
C GLN A 344 7.94 6.92 15.31
N THR A 345 8.18 5.90 16.11
CA THR A 345 9.47 5.25 16.31
C THR A 345 9.37 3.78 15.91
N ASN A 346 10.51 3.15 15.65
CA ASN A 346 10.53 1.69 15.41
C ASN A 346 11.09 1.01 16.67
N ARG A 347 10.28 0.19 17.33
CA ARG A 347 10.64 -0.52 18.56
C ARG A 347 11.90 -1.39 18.41
N GLN A 348 12.23 -1.84 17.21
CA GLN A 348 13.44 -2.63 16.95
C GLN A 348 14.74 -1.81 16.96
N ASN A 349 14.66 -0.49 16.86
CA ASN A 349 15.84 0.38 16.90
C ASN A 349 16.26 0.76 18.31
N ASP A 350 15.49 0.39 19.33
CA ASP A 350 15.69 0.74 20.73
C ASP A 350 16.31 -0.42 21.55
N GLU A 351 16.57 -1.62 20.91
CA GLU A 351 17.26 -2.77 21.51
C GLU A 351 18.68 -2.95 20.90
#